data_4be5ed89b4453ce47c757f2185855a61
#
_entry.id   4be5ed89b4453ce47c757f2185855a61
#
_cell.length_a   1.000
_cell.length_b   1.000
_cell.length_c   1.000
_cell.angle_alpha   90.00
_cell.angle_beta   90.00
_cell.angle_gamma   90.00
#
_symmetry.space_group_name_H-M   'P 1'
#
loop_
_entity.id
_entity.type
_entity.pdbx_description
1 polymer ?
#
loop_
_entity_poly.entity_id
_entity_poly.type
_entity_poly.pdbx_seq_one_letter_code
_entity_poly.pdbx_strand_id
1 'polypeptide(L)'
;MVLRRLSTLVATLALLFGGMLVAAQPASAAARILYYDASTAQEFVSVVNQGAAIWNARATNVKLQPVPAGRTPNIRVYADNGWPRTYTSSLGNGYWYMGREAVVDGYYPPRIAAHEFGHILGLPDRRTGLCSDLMSGSSAPVSCTNPNPNATEVAQVNAAFAGSPATTAGVYVWR
;
A
#
# COMPACT_ATOMS: atom_id res chain seq x y z
N MET A 1 1.65 70.50 63.72
CA MET A 1 0.87 70.38 62.49
C MET A 1 1.63 69.42 61.61
N VAL A 2 1.21 68.11 61.58
CA VAL A 2 1.95 67.01 60.94
C VAL A 2 1.10 66.52 59.77
N LEU A 3 1.55 66.75 58.52
CA LEU A 3 0.93 66.20 57.30
C LEU A 3 1.39 64.79 57.15
N ARG A 4 0.43 63.85 57.24
CA ARG A 4 0.57 62.44 56.82
C ARG A 4 0.39 62.36 55.32
N ARG A 5 1.39 61.87 54.57
CA ARG A 5 1.32 61.51 53.20
C ARG A 5 0.82 60.03 53.11
N LEU A 6 -0.31 59.80 52.57
CA LEU A 6 -0.80 58.45 52.16
C LEU A 6 -0.14 58.09 50.83
N SER A 7 0.64 57.04 50.84
CA SER A 7 1.17 56.41 49.60
C SER A 7 0.20 55.28 49.19
N THR A 8 -0.46 55.45 48.06
CA THR A 8 -1.28 54.46 47.40
C THR A 8 -0.39 53.52 46.55
N LEU A 9 -0.28 52.27 46.99
CA LEU A 9 0.32 51.19 46.23
C LEU A 9 -0.71 50.67 45.23
N VAL A 10 -0.48 50.90 43.92
CA VAL A 10 -1.23 50.27 42.82
C VAL A 10 -0.55 48.95 42.50
N ALA A 11 -1.17 47.84 42.88
CA ALA A 11 -0.71 46.52 42.49
C ALA A 11 -1.29 46.18 41.10
N THR A 12 -0.44 46.20 40.07
CA THR A 12 -0.79 45.75 38.72
C THR A 12 -0.66 44.22 38.67
N LEU A 13 -1.78 43.52 38.61
CA LEU A 13 -1.89 42.09 38.40
C LEU A 13 -1.78 41.80 36.90
N ALA A 14 -0.63 41.38 36.40
CA ALA A 14 -0.43 40.93 35.03
C ALA A 14 -0.92 39.46 34.90
N LEU A 15 -2.08 39.31 34.29
CA LEU A 15 -2.62 38.00 33.88
C LEU A 15 -1.82 37.50 32.67
N LEU A 16 -0.89 36.57 32.91
CA LEU A 16 -0.23 35.79 31.85
C LEU A 16 -1.23 34.75 31.29
N PHE A 17 -1.92 35.08 30.21
CA PHE A 17 -2.63 34.12 29.39
C PHE A 17 -1.58 33.31 28.62
N GLY A 18 -1.10 32.22 29.18
CA GLY A 18 -0.34 31.20 28.48
C GLY A 18 -1.24 30.47 27.49
N GLY A 19 -1.32 30.94 26.23
CA GLY A 19 -2.01 30.22 25.17
C GLY A 19 -1.29 28.89 24.90
N MET A 20 -1.84 27.77 25.32
CA MET A 20 -1.43 26.45 24.86
C MET A 20 -1.75 26.37 23.36
N LEU A 21 -0.72 26.48 22.51
CA LEU A 21 -0.79 26.10 21.11
C LEU A 21 -0.99 24.57 21.06
N VAL A 22 -2.24 24.13 21.01
CA VAL A 22 -2.56 22.75 20.65
C VAL A 22 -2.22 22.60 19.18
N ALA A 23 -1.06 22.03 18.89
CA ALA A 23 -0.73 21.62 17.52
C ALA A 23 -1.77 20.59 17.06
N ALA A 24 -2.63 20.99 16.12
CA ALA A 24 -3.56 20.05 15.48
C ALA A 24 -2.71 19.00 14.77
N GLN A 25 -2.78 17.75 15.25
CA GLN A 25 -2.16 16.64 14.54
C GLN A 25 -2.89 16.49 13.19
N PRO A 26 -2.15 16.34 12.06
CA PRO A 26 -2.77 16.10 10.79
C PRO A 26 -3.62 14.83 10.91
N ALA A 27 -4.91 14.95 10.62
CA ALA A 27 -5.79 13.79 10.56
C ALA A 27 -5.23 12.82 9.51
N SER A 28 -4.82 11.62 9.92
CA SER A 28 -4.41 10.58 8.98
C SER A 28 -5.61 10.29 8.07
N ALA A 29 -5.45 10.52 6.77
CA ALA A 29 -6.50 10.18 5.82
C ALA A 29 -6.81 8.68 5.92
N ALA A 30 -8.09 8.33 5.91
CA ALA A 30 -8.50 6.93 5.96
C ALA A 30 -7.91 6.17 4.75
N ALA A 31 -7.45 4.93 4.98
CA ALA A 31 -6.90 4.10 3.92
C ALA A 31 -7.93 3.88 2.80
N ARG A 32 -7.50 4.02 1.55
CA ARG A 32 -8.35 3.72 0.39
C ARG A 32 -8.60 2.22 0.30
N ILE A 33 -9.86 1.81 0.24
CA ILE A 33 -10.22 0.41 0.06
C ILE A 33 -10.31 0.09 -1.43
N LEU A 34 -9.61 -0.94 -1.85
CA LEU A 34 -9.68 -1.52 -3.20
C LEU A 34 -10.30 -2.93 -3.08
N TYR A 35 -11.34 -3.17 -3.86
CA TYR A 35 -12.00 -4.48 -3.89
C TYR A 35 -11.45 -5.35 -5.00
N TYR A 36 -11.04 -6.59 -4.66
CA TYR A 36 -10.59 -7.56 -5.63
C TYR A 36 -11.58 -8.73 -5.75
N ASP A 37 -11.72 -9.24 -6.96
CA ASP A 37 -12.47 -10.46 -7.29
C ASP A 37 -11.48 -11.54 -7.69
N ALA A 38 -11.41 -12.60 -6.88
CA ALA A 38 -10.58 -13.77 -7.13
C ALA A 38 -11.40 -14.99 -7.56
N SER A 39 -12.71 -14.84 -7.85
CA SER A 39 -13.58 -15.98 -8.18
C SER A 39 -13.13 -16.76 -9.42
N THR A 40 -12.39 -16.11 -10.32
CA THR A 40 -11.82 -16.70 -11.54
C THR A 40 -10.34 -17.08 -11.42
N ALA A 41 -9.76 -16.97 -10.22
CA ALA A 41 -8.39 -17.38 -9.95
C ALA A 41 -8.22 -18.90 -9.73
N GLN A 42 -9.30 -19.66 -9.80
CA GLN A 42 -9.34 -21.14 -9.73
C GLN A 42 -8.62 -21.67 -8.46
N GLU A 43 -7.65 -22.57 -8.60
CA GLU A 43 -6.87 -23.14 -7.50
C GLU A 43 -6.06 -22.10 -6.70
N PHE A 44 -5.86 -20.88 -7.23
CA PHE A 44 -5.05 -19.84 -6.62
C PHE A 44 -5.81 -18.88 -5.72
N VAL A 45 -7.12 -19.04 -5.51
CA VAL A 45 -7.92 -18.14 -4.65
C VAL A 45 -7.24 -17.90 -3.27
N SER A 46 -6.76 -18.96 -2.63
CA SER A 46 -6.07 -18.86 -1.34
C SER A 46 -4.77 -18.07 -1.45
N VAL A 47 -4.00 -18.27 -2.50
CA VAL A 47 -2.74 -17.56 -2.78
C VAL A 47 -2.98 -16.07 -3.04
N VAL A 48 -4.04 -15.74 -3.79
CA VAL A 48 -4.47 -14.35 -4.03
C VAL A 48 -4.80 -13.66 -2.70
N ASN A 49 -5.57 -14.32 -1.84
CA ASN A 49 -5.91 -13.80 -0.51
C ASN A 49 -4.66 -13.58 0.36
N GLN A 50 -3.66 -14.46 0.27
CA GLN A 50 -2.37 -14.29 0.95
C GLN A 50 -1.62 -13.06 0.42
N GLY A 51 -1.55 -12.85 -0.90
CA GLY A 51 -0.94 -11.68 -1.51
C GLY A 51 -1.58 -10.37 -1.03
N ALA A 52 -2.92 -10.34 -0.96
CA ALA A 52 -3.66 -9.19 -0.42
C ALA A 52 -3.36 -8.97 1.08
N ALA A 53 -3.30 -10.02 1.88
CA ALA A 53 -3.00 -9.95 3.31
C ALA A 53 -1.58 -9.43 3.57
N ILE A 54 -0.59 -9.81 2.74
CA ILE A 54 0.80 -9.31 2.81
C ILE A 54 0.83 -7.79 2.67
N TRP A 55 0.16 -7.23 1.66
CA TRP A 55 0.08 -5.78 1.48
C TRP A 55 -0.71 -5.11 2.61
N ASN A 56 -1.82 -5.69 3.04
CA ASN A 56 -2.64 -5.17 4.14
C ASN A 56 -1.89 -5.07 5.48
N ALA A 57 -0.93 -5.96 5.71
CA ALA A 57 -0.08 -5.93 6.89
C ALA A 57 0.97 -4.81 6.85
N ARG A 58 1.29 -4.27 5.66
CA ARG A 58 2.41 -3.35 5.45
C ARG A 58 2.00 -1.96 5.02
N ALA A 59 1.06 -1.84 4.06
CA ALA A 59 0.58 -0.56 3.57
C ALA A 59 -0.45 0.04 4.53
N THR A 60 -0.32 1.35 4.78
CA THR A 60 -1.22 2.10 5.67
C THR A 60 -2.29 2.88 4.91
N ASN A 61 -2.00 3.34 3.69
CA ASN A 61 -2.86 4.24 2.92
C ASN A 61 -3.80 3.51 1.94
N VAL A 62 -3.67 2.19 1.82
CA VAL A 62 -4.51 1.35 0.98
C VAL A 62 -4.78 0.01 1.66
N LYS A 63 -5.98 -0.55 1.44
CA LYS A 63 -6.36 -1.89 1.89
C LYS A 63 -7.03 -2.64 0.76
N LEU A 64 -6.65 -3.90 0.59
CA LEU A 64 -7.20 -4.85 -0.37
C LEU A 64 -8.25 -5.70 0.33
N GLN A 65 -9.48 -5.73 -0.18
CA GLN A 65 -10.57 -6.53 0.39
C GLN A 65 -11.26 -7.35 -0.72
N PRO A 66 -11.72 -8.58 -0.42
CA PRO A 66 -12.59 -9.29 -1.34
C PRO A 66 -13.81 -8.44 -1.69
N VAL A 67 -14.23 -8.50 -2.95
CA VAL A 67 -15.39 -7.74 -3.40
C VAL A 67 -16.67 -8.25 -2.73
N PRO A 68 -17.47 -7.38 -2.09
CA PRO A 68 -18.78 -7.76 -1.58
C PRO A 68 -19.76 -8.07 -2.71
N ALA A 69 -20.76 -8.89 -2.44
CA ALA A 69 -21.82 -9.20 -3.39
C ALA A 69 -22.50 -7.94 -3.93
N GLY A 70 -22.72 -7.88 -5.24
CA GLY A 70 -23.36 -6.75 -5.92
C GLY A 70 -22.46 -5.51 -6.15
N ARG A 71 -21.18 -5.55 -5.74
CA ARG A 71 -20.23 -4.46 -5.97
C ARG A 71 -19.31 -4.77 -7.15
N THR A 72 -19.00 -3.74 -7.93
CA THR A 72 -17.98 -3.83 -8.98
C THR A 72 -16.58 -3.82 -8.37
N PRO A 73 -15.71 -4.80 -8.68
CA PRO A 73 -14.34 -4.83 -8.19
C PRO A 73 -13.46 -3.80 -8.90
N ASN A 74 -12.47 -3.29 -8.19
CA ASN A 74 -11.35 -2.53 -8.75
C ASN A 74 -10.38 -3.44 -9.50
N ILE A 75 -10.23 -4.67 -9.02
CA ILE A 75 -9.20 -5.62 -9.45
C ILE A 75 -9.87 -6.95 -9.76
N ARG A 76 -9.57 -7.53 -10.92
CA ARG A 76 -9.98 -8.91 -11.24
C ARG A 76 -8.76 -9.80 -11.35
N VAL A 77 -8.88 -11.01 -10.81
CA VAL A 77 -7.80 -11.98 -10.82
C VAL A 77 -8.24 -13.23 -11.55
N TYR A 78 -7.44 -13.63 -12.51
CA TYR A 78 -7.65 -14.80 -13.33
C TYR A 78 -6.52 -15.82 -13.12
N ALA A 79 -6.73 -17.05 -13.57
CA ALA A 79 -5.68 -18.04 -13.73
C ALA A 79 -5.64 -18.53 -15.18
N ASP A 80 -4.44 -18.75 -15.72
CA ASP A 80 -4.22 -19.39 -17.00
C ASP A 80 -2.88 -20.15 -17.03
N ASN A 81 -2.52 -20.73 -18.19
CA ASN A 81 -1.30 -21.53 -18.32
C ASN A 81 -0.08 -20.72 -18.78
N GLY A 82 -0.22 -19.40 -18.95
CA GLY A 82 0.90 -18.55 -19.31
C GLY A 82 1.73 -18.08 -18.10
N TRP A 83 2.56 -17.06 -18.33
CA TRP A 83 3.28 -16.35 -17.29
C TRP A 83 2.36 -15.40 -16.49
N PRO A 84 2.65 -15.17 -15.20
CA PRO A 84 1.97 -14.13 -14.42
C PRO A 84 2.14 -12.78 -15.08
N ARG A 85 1.08 -11.97 -15.06
CA ARG A 85 1.10 -10.65 -15.68
C ARG A 85 -0.05 -9.77 -15.19
N THR A 86 0.22 -8.47 -15.12
CA THR A 86 -0.74 -7.46 -14.69
C THR A 86 -1.00 -6.43 -15.79
N TYR A 87 -2.25 -6.02 -15.90
CA TYR A 87 -2.72 -4.93 -16.75
C TYR A 87 -3.37 -3.87 -15.85
N THR A 88 -2.77 -2.70 -15.78
CA THR A 88 -3.28 -1.58 -15.01
C THR A 88 -3.92 -0.53 -15.90
N SER A 89 -5.10 -0.04 -15.54
CA SER A 89 -5.79 1.07 -16.21
C SER A 89 -5.56 2.40 -15.50
N SER A 90 -5.42 2.35 -14.18
CA SER A 90 -5.09 3.48 -13.32
C SER A 90 -4.64 2.96 -11.95
N LEU A 91 -4.14 3.84 -11.08
CA LEU A 91 -3.74 3.46 -9.73
C LEU A 91 -4.86 2.74 -8.97
N GLY A 92 -4.63 1.49 -8.60
CA GLY A 92 -5.56 0.64 -7.88
C GLY A 92 -6.62 -0.04 -8.76
N ASN A 93 -6.56 0.09 -10.08
CA ASN A 93 -7.54 -0.51 -10.99
C ASN A 93 -6.85 -1.31 -12.11
N GLY A 94 -7.37 -2.49 -12.38
CA GLY A 94 -6.85 -3.36 -13.42
C GLY A 94 -7.24 -4.83 -13.23
N TYR A 95 -6.49 -5.69 -13.87
CA TYR A 95 -6.63 -7.13 -13.71
C TYR A 95 -5.28 -7.81 -13.88
N TRP A 96 -5.15 -9.01 -13.31
CA TRP A 96 -3.93 -9.78 -13.45
C TRP A 96 -4.20 -11.28 -13.50
N TYR A 97 -3.25 -12.01 -14.02
CA TYR A 97 -3.28 -13.45 -14.18
C TYR A 97 -2.24 -14.11 -13.27
N MET A 98 -2.70 -15.08 -12.48
CA MET A 98 -1.81 -16.03 -11.83
C MET A 98 -1.43 -17.09 -12.86
N GLY A 99 -0.26 -16.92 -13.46
CA GLY A 99 0.22 -17.79 -14.52
C GLY A 99 0.81 -19.08 -13.98
N ARG A 100 0.34 -20.24 -14.44
CA ARG A 100 0.82 -21.56 -14.00
C ARG A 100 2.26 -21.84 -14.40
N GLU A 101 2.73 -21.26 -15.51
CA GLU A 101 4.07 -21.47 -16.01
C GLU A 101 5.13 -21.13 -14.95
N ALA A 102 5.04 -19.98 -14.29
CA ALA A 102 5.96 -19.61 -13.22
C ALA A 102 5.88 -20.55 -12.01
N VAL A 103 4.69 -21.08 -11.70
CA VAL A 103 4.51 -22.04 -10.60
C VAL A 103 5.15 -23.38 -10.94
N VAL A 104 5.00 -23.83 -12.18
CA VAL A 104 5.64 -25.07 -12.69
C VAL A 104 7.17 -24.92 -12.69
N ASP A 105 7.69 -23.72 -13.01
CA ASP A 105 9.11 -23.40 -12.96
C ASP A 105 9.65 -23.27 -11.52
N GLY A 106 8.78 -23.40 -10.50
CA GLY A 106 9.16 -23.45 -9.09
C GLY A 106 9.15 -22.12 -8.35
N TYR A 107 8.69 -21.03 -8.97
CA TYR A 107 8.53 -19.76 -8.26
C TYR A 107 7.47 -19.85 -7.17
N TYR A 108 7.72 -19.17 -6.04
CA TYR A 108 6.86 -19.21 -4.87
C TYR A 108 5.52 -18.47 -5.09
N PRO A 109 4.36 -19.17 -5.11
CA PRO A 109 3.09 -18.57 -5.50
C PRO A 109 2.65 -17.35 -4.68
N PRO A 110 2.82 -17.29 -3.33
CA PRO A 110 2.48 -16.09 -2.57
C PRO A 110 3.32 -14.87 -2.95
N ARG A 111 4.59 -15.07 -3.38
CA ARG A 111 5.43 -13.98 -3.89
C ARG A 111 4.91 -13.46 -5.23
N ILE A 112 4.49 -14.34 -6.14
CA ILE A 112 3.87 -13.96 -7.40
C ILE A 112 2.63 -13.09 -7.12
N ALA A 113 1.70 -13.56 -6.30
CA ALA A 113 0.48 -12.83 -6.00
C ALA A 113 0.74 -11.45 -5.36
N ALA A 114 1.67 -11.38 -4.41
CA ALA A 114 2.05 -10.10 -3.80
C ALA A 114 2.69 -9.13 -4.82
N HIS A 115 3.52 -9.63 -5.74
CA HIS A 115 4.16 -8.86 -6.80
C HIS A 115 3.12 -8.30 -7.78
N GLU A 116 2.21 -9.12 -8.28
CA GLU A 116 1.16 -8.68 -9.22
C GLU A 116 0.23 -7.64 -8.58
N PHE A 117 -0.12 -7.79 -7.30
CA PHE A 117 -0.77 -6.71 -6.56
C PHE A 117 0.10 -5.45 -6.47
N GLY A 118 1.43 -5.58 -6.35
CA GLY A 118 2.36 -4.45 -6.33
C GLY A 118 2.21 -3.56 -7.57
N HIS A 119 2.04 -4.14 -8.76
CA HIS A 119 1.75 -3.39 -9.99
C HIS A 119 0.42 -2.64 -9.92
N ILE A 120 -0.64 -3.28 -9.45
CA ILE A 120 -1.94 -2.62 -9.22
C ILE A 120 -1.79 -1.45 -8.24
N LEU A 121 -0.91 -1.59 -7.25
CA LEU A 121 -0.62 -0.56 -6.26
C LEU A 121 0.37 0.52 -6.74
N GLY A 122 0.77 0.48 -8.03
CA GLY A 122 1.55 1.52 -8.68
C GLY A 122 3.06 1.30 -8.71
N LEU A 123 3.53 0.09 -8.41
CA LEU A 123 4.96 -0.24 -8.49
C LEU A 123 5.32 -0.79 -9.87
N PRO A 124 6.41 -0.32 -10.49
CA PRO A 124 6.99 -0.93 -11.68
C PRO A 124 7.86 -2.13 -11.32
N ASP A 125 8.15 -2.98 -12.29
CA ASP A 125 9.23 -3.96 -12.18
C ASP A 125 10.58 -3.29 -11.90
N ARG A 126 11.40 -3.90 -11.04
CA ARG A 126 12.73 -3.38 -10.71
C ARG A 126 13.87 -4.27 -11.23
N ARG A 127 13.65 -5.56 -11.37
CA ARG A 127 14.59 -6.55 -11.93
C ARG A 127 15.98 -6.54 -11.26
N THR A 128 16.02 -6.33 -9.93
CA THR A 128 17.29 -6.21 -9.17
C THR A 128 18.00 -7.54 -8.94
N GLY A 129 17.34 -8.68 -9.16
CA GLY A 129 17.86 -10.00 -8.81
C GLY A 129 17.79 -10.33 -7.32
N LEU A 130 17.38 -9.38 -6.46
CA LEU A 130 17.39 -9.55 -5.01
C LEU A 130 16.09 -10.17 -4.51
N CYS A 131 16.19 -11.18 -3.64
CA CYS A 131 15.04 -11.78 -2.97
C CYS A 131 14.35 -10.81 -1.99
N SER A 132 15.06 -9.81 -1.48
CA SER A 132 14.52 -8.76 -0.62
C SER A 132 13.64 -7.75 -1.35
N ASP A 133 13.74 -7.65 -2.67
CA ASP A 133 12.93 -6.78 -3.51
C ASP A 133 11.76 -7.59 -4.09
N LEU A 134 10.54 -7.29 -3.65
CA LEU A 134 9.36 -7.98 -4.16
C LEU A 134 9.21 -7.74 -5.69
N MET A 135 9.41 -6.48 -6.12
CA MET A 135 9.29 -6.09 -7.52
C MET A 135 10.49 -6.50 -8.38
N SER A 136 11.40 -7.32 -7.85
CA SER A 136 12.44 -8.01 -8.63
C SER A 136 11.85 -9.03 -9.62
N GLY A 137 10.65 -9.52 -9.35
CA GLY A 137 9.95 -10.49 -10.20
C GLY A 137 10.76 -11.78 -10.37
N SER A 138 10.76 -12.31 -11.57
CA SER A 138 11.49 -13.54 -11.94
C SER A 138 13.00 -13.36 -12.00
N SER A 139 13.54 -12.15 -11.91
CA SER A 139 14.99 -11.95 -11.80
C SER A 139 15.55 -12.37 -10.44
N ALA A 140 14.70 -12.44 -9.37
CA ALA A 140 15.08 -13.07 -8.13
C ALA A 140 15.23 -14.60 -8.32
N PRO A 141 16.12 -15.26 -7.55
CA PRO A 141 16.28 -16.71 -7.65
C PRO A 141 14.95 -17.47 -7.43
N VAL A 142 14.74 -18.55 -8.14
CA VAL A 142 13.55 -19.43 -7.97
C VAL A 142 13.39 -19.90 -6.52
N SER A 143 14.51 -20.12 -5.82
CA SER A 143 14.50 -20.48 -4.40
C SER A 143 14.04 -19.37 -3.46
N CYS A 144 13.76 -18.16 -3.97
CA CYS A 144 13.30 -17.04 -3.15
C CYS A 144 11.85 -17.23 -2.71
N THR A 145 11.63 -17.44 -1.42
CA THR A 145 10.31 -17.59 -0.79
C THR A 145 9.84 -16.37 0.00
N ASN A 146 10.55 -15.23 -0.09
CA ASN A 146 10.13 -13.99 0.56
C ASN A 146 9.02 -13.28 -0.24
N PRO A 147 7.76 -13.25 0.24
CA PRO A 147 6.65 -12.60 -0.46
C PRO A 147 6.43 -11.15 -0.01
N ASN A 148 7.27 -10.63 0.89
CA ASN A 148 7.05 -9.35 1.51
C ASN A 148 7.67 -8.21 0.70
N PRO A 149 6.95 -7.09 0.49
CA PRO A 149 7.56 -5.87 -0.02
C PRO A 149 8.57 -5.32 0.99
N ASN A 150 9.66 -4.73 0.50
CA ASN A 150 10.61 -4.02 1.33
C ASN A 150 10.09 -2.64 1.76
N ALA A 151 10.83 -1.96 2.65
CA ALA A 151 10.42 -0.66 3.18
C ALA A 151 10.26 0.41 2.10
N THR A 152 11.10 0.40 1.06
CA THR A 152 11.02 1.35 -0.07
C THR A 152 9.76 1.10 -0.90
N GLU A 153 9.44 -0.14 -1.21
CA GLU A 153 8.24 -0.52 -1.95
C GLU A 153 6.97 -0.14 -1.18
N VAL A 154 6.94 -0.37 0.14
CA VAL A 154 5.84 0.05 1.02
C VAL A 154 5.70 1.57 1.05
N ALA A 155 6.81 2.30 1.18
CA ALA A 155 6.80 3.77 1.18
C ALA A 155 6.29 4.35 -0.14
N GLN A 156 6.67 3.77 -1.28
CA GLN A 156 6.19 4.18 -2.61
C GLN A 156 4.68 3.97 -2.77
N VAL A 157 4.16 2.81 -2.34
CA VAL A 157 2.72 2.54 -2.34
C VAL A 157 1.98 3.53 -1.44
N ASN A 158 2.43 3.75 -0.21
CA ASN A 158 1.78 4.70 0.68
C ASN A 158 1.80 6.12 0.13
N ALA A 159 2.90 6.55 -0.49
CA ALA A 159 3.00 7.86 -1.13
C ALA A 159 2.04 7.99 -2.32
N ALA A 160 1.93 6.98 -3.18
CA ALA A 160 1.00 6.95 -4.31
C ALA A 160 -0.45 7.12 -3.86
N PHE A 161 -0.86 6.45 -2.80
CA PHE A 161 -2.20 6.55 -2.23
C PHE A 161 -2.41 7.78 -1.33
N ALA A 162 -1.36 8.55 -1.06
CA ALA A 162 -1.43 9.89 -0.45
C ALA A 162 -1.47 11.02 -1.51
N GLY A 163 -1.49 10.70 -2.80
CA GLY A 163 -1.56 11.67 -3.90
C GLY A 163 -0.22 11.96 -4.61
N SER A 164 0.87 11.25 -4.29
CA SER A 164 2.11 11.35 -5.05
C SER A 164 1.97 10.71 -6.43
N PRO A 165 2.75 11.15 -7.43
CA PRO A 165 2.78 10.50 -8.75
C PRO A 165 3.12 9.00 -8.61
N ALA A 166 2.39 8.16 -9.34
CA ALA A 166 2.61 6.73 -9.41
C ALA A 166 2.49 6.24 -10.86
N THR A 167 3.03 5.09 -11.17
CA THR A 167 2.77 4.42 -12.45
C THR A 167 1.30 4.02 -12.51
N THR A 168 0.57 4.51 -13.52
CA THR A 168 -0.90 4.43 -13.51
C THR A 168 -1.49 3.50 -14.54
N ALA A 169 -0.87 3.38 -15.71
CA ALA A 169 -1.33 2.48 -16.76
C ALA A 169 -0.13 1.71 -17.34
N GLY A 170 -0.30 0.42 -17.56
CA GLY A 170 0.77 -0.40 -18.09
C GLY A 170 0.42 -1.88 -18.19
N VAL A 171 1.33 -2.61 -18.83
CA VAL A 171 1.33 -4.07 -18.89
C VAL A 171 2.65 -4.55 -18.31
N TYR A 172 2.56 -5.41 -17.32
CA TYR A 172 3.70 -5.98 -16.62
C TYR A 172 3.69 -7.49 -16.77
N VAL A 173 4.81 -8.09 -17.03
CA VAL A 173 4.96 -9.54 -17.17
C VAL A 173 6.04 -10.00 -16.22
N TRP A 174 5.80 -11.08 -15.49
CA TRP A 174 6.68 -11.64 -14.46
C TRP A 174 8.09 -12.05 -14.99
N ARG A 175 8.31 -12.15 -16.27
CA ARG A 175 9.60 -12.57 -16.90
C ARG A 175 10.78 -11.69 -16.56
#